data_5a3265d4cbf1851d7b5367821e471298
#
_entry.id   5a3265d4cbf1851d7b5367821e471298
#
_cell.length_a   1.000
_cell.length_b   1.000
_cell.length_c   1.000
_cell.angle_alpha   90.00
_cell.angle_beta   90.00
_cell.angle_gamma   90.00
#
_symmetry.space_group_name_H-M   'P 1'
#
loop_
_entity.id
_entity.type
_entity.pdbx_description
1 polymer ?
#
loop_
_entity_poly.entity_id
_entity_poly.type
_entity_poly.pdbx_seq_one_letter_code
_entity_poly.pdbx_strand_id
1 'polypeptide(L)'
;AVHPAPENSGIVFRRIDLEGKPEIPALCDYVTDTSRGTTIEKDGARVATIEHIMSALWTLGVDNATIDVDAGETPIMDGSAKEYAKTIVETGLQPQEAERTYYHVTEKMVYTIPEKGVAIILYPDDEFSVSLHVDYNSKVIGNQYATFDPEDDYAAKIAPCRTFVFLHDLEP
;
A
#
# COMPACT_ATOMS: atom_id res chain seq x y z
N ALA A 1 11.43 11.47 -3.31
CA ALA A 1 11.89 11.66 -1.92
C ALA A 1 10.69 11.58 -0.97
N VAL A 2 10.93 11.20 0.30
CA VAL A 2 9.89 11.19 1.34
C VAL A 2 10.26 12.29 2.35
N HIS A 3 9.31 13.15 2.67
CA HIS A 3 9.49 14.28 3.57
C HIS A 3 8.53 14.18 4.75
N PRO A 4 8.92 14.62 5.95
CA PRO A 4 8.00 14.81 7.06
C PRO A 4 6.86 15.76 6.65
N ALA A 5 5.67 15.53 7.18
CA ALA A 5 4.51 16.37 6.94
C ALA A 5 3.84 16.77 8.26
N PRO A 6 3.04 17.83 8.29
CA PRO A 6 2.31 18.23 9.48
C PRO A 6 1.40 17.15 10.04
N GLU A 7 1.09 17.24 11.33
CA GLU A 7 0.10 16.37 11.98
C GLU A 7 -1.24 16.38 11.24
N ASN A 8 -1.86 15.21 11.14
CA ASN A 8 -3.15 15.00 10.48
C ASN A 8 -3.19 15.31 8.97
N SER A 9 -2.03 15.46 8.31
CA SER A 9 -1.98 15.65 6.85
C SER A 9 -2.16 14.36 6.07
N GLY A 10 -1.94 13.21 6.71
CA GLY A 10 -1.93 11.92 6.03
C GLY A 10 -0.75 11.76 5.07
N ILE A 11 -0.85 10.80 4.18
CA ILE A 11 0.15 10.56 3.13
C ILE A 11 -0.29 11.27 1.86
N VAL A 12 0.59 12.10 1.31
CA VAL A 12 0.32 12.90 0.10
C VAL A 12 1.43 12.67 -0.92
N PHE A 13 1.07 12.30 -2.14
CA PHE A 13 1.98 12.24 -3.28
C PHE A 13 1.99 13.58 -4.01
N ARG A 14 3.19 14.10 -4.31
CA ARG A 14 3.37 15.36 -5.03
C ARG A 14 4.18 15.13 -6.31
N ARG A 15 3.58 15.45 -7.46
CA ARG A 15 4.21 15.33 -8.79
C ARG A 15 5.09 16.52 -9.07
N ILE A 16 6.37 16.41 -8.71
CA ILE A 16 7.33 17.54 -8.83
C ILE A 16 7.81 17.81 -10.26
N ASP A 17 7.55 16.90 -11.18
CA ASP A 17 7.82 17.01 -12.62
C ASP A 17 6.74 17.80 -13.38
N LEU A 18 5.55 17.97 -12.78
CA LEU A 18 4.46 18.72 -13.39
C LEU A 18 4.43 20.18 -12.92
N GLU A 19 3.92 21.05 -13.81
CA GLU A 19 3.72 22.46 -13.47
C GLU A 19 2.74 22.59 -12.28
N GLY A 20 3.05 23.47 -11.34
CA GLY A 20 2.25 23.66 -10.14
C GLY A 20 2.42 22.56 -9.08
N LYS A 21 3.20 21.51 -9.36
CA LYS A 21 3.49 20.40 -8.45
C LYS A 21 2.23 19.86 -7.76
N PRO A 22 1.25 19.36 -8.51
CA PRO A 22 -0.03 18.95 -7.96
C PRO A 22 0.13 17.85 -6.92
N GLU A 23 -0.72 17.90 -5.89
CA GLU A 23 -0.74 16.99 -4.76
C GLU A 23 -1.96 16.08 -4.81
N ILE A 24 -1.73 14.78 -4.54
CA ILE A 24 -2.75 13.73 -4.55
C ILE A 24 -2.72 13.05 -3.19
N PRO A 25 -3.74 13.21 -2.34
CA PRO A 25 -3.83 12.44 -1.10
C PRO A 25 -3.96 10.94 -1.37
N ALA A 26 -3.25 10.12 -0.60
CA ALA A 26 -3.32 8.66 -0.70
C ALA A 26 -4.58 8.12 0.00
N LEU A 27 -5.76 8.50 -0.51
CA LEU A 27 -7.06 8.08 -0.03
C LEU A 27 -7.78 7.23 -1.08
N CYS A 28 -8.65 6.33 -0.64
CA CYS A 28 -9.42 5.45 -1.54
C CYS A 28 -10.29 6.22 -2.54
N ASP A 29 -10.74 7.43 -2.20
CA ASP A 29 -11.52 8.30 -3.07
C ASP A 29 -10.78 8.73 -4.35
N TYR A 30 -9.45 8.68 -4.33
CA TYR A 30 -8.60 9.03 -5.47
C TYR A 30 -8.08 7.81 -6.24
N VAL A 31 -8.46 6.58 -5.85
CA VAL A 31 -8.07 5.36 -6.58
C VAL A 31 -8.85 5.28 -7.88
N THR A 32 -8.14 5.25 -9.02
CA THR A 32 -8.75 5.20 -10.36
C THR A 32 -8.48 3.90 -11.11
N ASP A 33 -7.42 3.17 -10.75
CA ASP A 33 -7.08 1.88 -11.37
C ASP A 33 -6.44 0.93 -10.35
N THR A 34 -6.84 -0.35 -10.42
CA THR A 34 -6.30 -1.45 -9.61
C THR A 34 -5.98 -2.68 -10.44
N SER A 35 -5.85 -2.56 -11.76
CA SER A 35 -5.68 -3.70 -12.67
C SER A 35 -4.31 -4.37 -12.55
N ARG A 36 -3.25 -3.60 -12.35
CA ARG A 36 -1.85 -4.09 -12.23
C ARG A 36 -1.07 -3.46 -11.08
N GLY A 37 -1.72 -2.69 -10.25
CA GLY A 37 -1.16 -1.93 -9.15
C GLY A 37 -2.16 -0.87 -8.73
N THR A 38 -1.91 -0.17 -7.67
CA THR A 38 -2.81 0.90 -7.21
C THR A 38 -2.40 2.23 -7.80
N THR A 39 -3.30 2.83 -8.57
CA THR A 39 -3.14 4.18 -9.14
C THR A 39 -4.08 5.14 -8.46
N ILE A 40 -3.56 6.27 -8.03
CA ILE A 40 -4.34 7.41 -7.54
C ILE A 40 -4.26 8.59 -8.52
N GLU A 41 -5.36 9.34 -8.64
CA GLU A 41 -5.45 10.48 -9.54
C GLU A 41 -6.29 11.61 -8.93
N LYS A 42 -5.83 12.84 -9.14
CA LYS A 42 -6.55 14.05 -8.79
C LYS A 42 -6.20 15.17 -9.77
N ASP A 43 -7.23 15.88 -10.28
CA ASP A 43 -7.07 17.06 -11.15
C ASP A 43 -6.15 16.81 -12.37
N GLY A 44 -6.20 15.59 -12.93
CA GLY A 44 -5.39 15.17 -14.08
C GLY A 44 -3.94 14.77 -13.75
N ALA A 45 -3.51 14.89 -12.51
CA ALA A 45 -2.24 14.33 -12.05
C ALA A 45 -2.47 12.91 -11.50
N ARG A 46 -1.58 11.98 -11.86
CA ARG A 46 -1.67 10.57 -11.43
C ARG A 46 -0.33 10.04 -10.91
N VAL A 47 -0.42 9.08 -9.99
CA VAL A 47 0.72 8.28 -9.53
C VAL A 47 0.28 6.82 -9.46
N ALA A 48 1.01 5.95 -10.13
CA ALA A 48 0.77 4.51 -10.16
C ALA A 48 1.70 3.75 -9.20
N THR A 49 1.34 2.49 -8.92
CA THR A 49 2.17 1.52 -8.17
C THR A 49 2.53 1.99 -6.76
N ILE A 50 1.57 2.60 -6.06
CA ILE A 50 1.81 3.15 -4.71
C ILE A 50 1.81 2.10 -3.60
N GLU A 51 1.33 0.87 -3.84
CA GLU A 51 1.11 -0.16 -2.84
C GLU A 51 2.37 -0.54 -2.05
N HIS A 52 3.54 -0.60 -2.69
CA HIS A 52 4.79 -1.00 -2.04
C HIS A 52 5.24 0.02 -1.00
N ILE A 53 5.29 1.29 -1.38
CA ILE A 53 5.67 2.37 -0.45
C ILE A 53 4.60 2.57 0.63
N MET A 54 3.30 2.48 0.27
CA MET A 54 2.20 2.60 1.24
C MET A 54 2.22 1.48 2.27
N SER A 55 2.52 0.23 1.86
CA SER A 55 2.70 -0.89 2.77
C SER A 55 3.81 -0.63 3.80
N ALA A 56 4.97 -0.13 3.35
CA ALA A 56 6.08 0.18 4.23
C ALA A 56 5.76 1.33 5.19
N LEU A 57 5.19 2.42 4.70
CA LEU A 57 4.82 3.59 5.52
C LEU A 57 3.81 3.21 6.60
N TRP A 58 2.71 2.54 6.20
CA TRP A 58 1.64 2.18 7.11
C TRP A 58 2.12 1.24 8.22
N THR A 59 2.81 0.16 7.84
CA THR A 59 3.23 -0.86 8.81
C THR A 59 4.31 -0.36 9.76
N LEU A 60 5.18 0.53 9.29
CA LEU A 60 6.22 1.13 10.14
C LEU A 60 5.73 2.36 10.91
N GLY A 61 4.44 2.69 10.85
CA GLY A 61 3.82 3.72 11.66
C GLY A 61 4.03 5.15 11.18
N VAL A 62 4.23 5.35 9.88
CA VAL A 62 4.28 6.70 9.28
C VAL A 62 2.88 7.15 8.93
N ASP A 63 2.33 8.08 9.68
CA ASP A 63 0.98 8.61 9.47
C ASP A 63 0.95 9.84 8.57
N ASN A 64 2.01 10.65 8.57
CA ASN A 64 2.05 11.93 7.89
C ASN A 64 3.34 12.07 7.09
N ALA A 65 3.25 12.09 5.77
CA ALA A 65 4.39 12.27 4.88
C ALA A 65 3.98 12.89 3.54
N THR A 66 4.87 13.72 2.97
CA THR A 66 4.77 14.14 1.57
C THR A 66 5.79 13.36 0.75
N ILE A 67 5.32 12.71 -0.31
CA ILE A 67 6.13 11.86 -1.20
C ILE A 67 6.30 12.58 -2.53
N ASP A 68 7.49 13.12 -2.77
CA ASP A 68 7.84 13.71 -4.05
C ASP A 68 8.17 12.63 -5.08
N VAL A 69 7.46 12.66 -6.18
CA VAL A 69 7.69 11.79 -7.34
C VAL A 69 7.92 12.64 -8.58
N ASP A 70 8.89 12.27 -9.39
CA ASP A 70 9.32 12.95 -10.61
C ASP A 70 8.87 12.22 -11.90
N ALA A 71 7.91 11.30 -11.74
CA ALA A 71 7.30 10.53 -12.82
C ALA A 71 5.86 10.10 -12.45
N GLY A 72 5.13 9.52 -13.40
CA GLY A 72 3.77 9.02 -13.21
C GLY A 72 3.65 7.73 -12.40
N GLU A 73 4.77 7.21 -11.86
CA GLU A 73 4.82 5.94 -11.15
C GLU A 73 5.88 5.99 -10.06
N THR A 74 5.63 5.32 -8.91
CA THR A 74 6.66 5.12 -7.88
C THR A 74 7.70 4.10 -8.32
N PRO A 75 8.96 4.18 -7.86
CA PRO A 75 9.97 3.18 -8.19
C PRO A 75 9.58 1.80 -7.71
N ILE A 76 9.59 0.80 -8.61
CA ILE A 76 9.28 -0.59 -8.27
C ILE A 76 10.41 -1.27 -7.46
N MET A 77 11.61 -0.70 -7.45
CA MET A 77 12.81 -1.26 -6.81
C MET A 77 13.09 -2.70 -7.28
N ASP A 78 13.21 -3.65 -6.33
CA ASP A 78 13.38 -5.08 -6.63
C ASP A 78 12.04 -5.84 -6.77
N GLY A 79 10.94 -5.11 -6.84
CA GLY A 79 9.57 -5.65 -6.87
C GLY A 79 8.99 -5.91 -5.49
N SER A 80 9.63 -5.40 -4.43
CA SER A 80 9.18 -5.55 -3.04
C SER A 80 9.15 -4.21 -2.29
N ALA A 81 8.63 -4.23 -1.07
CA ALA A 81 8.67 -3.07 -0.17
C ALA A 81 9.97 -2.98 0.66
N LYS A 82 10.91 -3.93 0.48
CA LYS A 82 12.11 -4.10 1.32
C LYS A 82 12.97 -2.85 1.40
N GLU A 83 13.30 -2.23 0.26
CA GLU A 83 14.18 -1.05 0.24
C GLU A 83 13.49 0.17 0.84
N TYR A 84 12.18 0.31 0.68
CA TYR A 84 11.38 1.33 1.35
C TYR A 84 11.41 1.14 2.87
N ALA A 85 11.11 -0.08 3.34
CA ALA A 85 11.11 -0.40 4.77
C ALA A 85 12.48 -0.18 5.40
N LYS A 86 13.54 -0.66 4.75
CA LYS A 86 14.92 -0.47 5.20
C LYS A 86 15.25 1.02 5.36
N THR A 87 14.96 1.83 4.34
CA THR A 87 15.27 3.26 4.36
C THR A 87 14.51 3.99 5.47
N ILE A 88 13.23 3.65 5.70
CA ILE A 88 12.43 4.24 6.78
C ILE A 88 13.03 3.88 8.15
N VAL A 89 13.37 2.60 8.37
CA VAL A 89 13.97 2.13 9.62
C VAL A 89 15.32 2.80 9.88
N GLU A 90 16.19 2.89 8.87
CA GLU A 90 17.51 3.53 8.98
C GLU A 90 17.43 5.04 9.23
N THR A 91 16.42 5.70 8.67
CA THR A 91 16.18 7.15 8.86
C THR A 91 15.58 7.43 10.23
N GLY A 92 14.78 6.52 10.74
CA GLY A 92 14.01 6.68 11.96
C GLY A 92 12.73 7.51 11.78
N LEU A 93 11.89 7.53 12.80
CA LEU A 93 10.63 8.26 12.85
C LEU A 93 10.71 9.40 13.87
N GLN A 94 10.04 10.50 13.58
CA GLN A 94 9.84 11.58 14.52
C GLN A 94 8.41 11.49 15.09
N PRO A 95 8.25 11.23 16.40
CA PRO A 95 6.94 11.26 17.05
C PRO A 95 6.27 12.65 16.90
N GLN A 96 4.96 12.64 16.78
CA GLN A 96 4.12 13.84 16.74
C GLN A 96 3.17 13.82 17.96
N GLU A 97 2.66 15.02 18.33
CA GLU A 97 1.83 15.17 19.54
C GLU A 97 0.36 14.76 19.31
N ALA A 98 -0.11 14.81 18.06
CA ALA A 98 -1.48 14.43 17.74
C ALA A 98 -1.72 12.93 17.94
N GLU A 99 -2.80 12.59 18.61
CA GLU A 99 -3.22 11.20 18.76
C GLU A 99 -3.64 10.60 17.41
N ARG A 100 -3.28 9.33 17.18
CA ARG A 100 -3.68 8.59 16.00
C ARG A 100 -5.18 8.26 16.06
N THR A 101 -5.88 8.52 14.96
CA THR A 101 -7.28 8.13 14.80
C THR A 101 -7.36 6.71 14.25
N TYR A 102 -8.16 5.85 14.90
CA TYR A 102 -8.40 4.48 14.48
C TYR A 102 -9.83 4.29 14.00
N TYR A 103 -10.00 3.52 12.95
CA TYR A 103 -11.31 2.98 12.57
C TYR A 103 -11.51 1.65 13.30
N HIS A 104 -12.57 1.56 14.10
CA HIS A 104 -12.91 0.33 14.80
C HIS A 104 -13.99 -0.43 14.05
N VAL A 105 -13.70 -1.67 13.68
CA VAL A 105 -14.69 -2.60 13.12
C VAL A 105 -15.56 -3.10 14.27
N THR A 106 -16.84 -2.72 14.30
CA THR A 106 -17.76 -3.05 15.40
C THR A 106 -18.63 -4.28 15.13
N GLU A 107 -18.72 -4.69 13.86
CA GLU A 107 -19.48 -5.86 13.44
C GLU A 107 -18.82 -6.52 12.23
N LYS A 108 -19.17 -7.79 11.99
CA LYS A 108 -18.69 -8.50 10.80
C LYS A 108 -19.20 -7.81 9.54
N MET A 109 -18.25 -7.42 8.67
CA MET A 109 -18.55 -6.88 7.35
C MET A 109 -18.09 -7.86 6.28
N VAL A 110 -18.89 -8.04 5.24
CA VAL A 110 -18.59 -8.96 4.13
C VAL A 110 -18.82 -8.24 2.81
N TYR A 111 -17.78 -8.19 1.99
CA TYR A 111 -17.85 -7.73 0.61
C TYR A 111 -17.44 -8.85 -0.33
N THR A 112 -18.26 -9.15 -1.34
CA THR A 112 -17.98 -10.22 -2.29
C THR A 112 -18.19 -9.79 -3.73
N ILE A 113 -17.37 -10.33 -4.62
CA ILE A 113 -17.55 -10.27 -6.08
C ILE A 113 -17.57 -11.72 -6.58
N PRO A 114 -18.75 -12.39 -6.54
CA PRO A 114 -18.85 -13.82 -6.81
C PRO A 114 -18.34 -14.23 -8.18
N GLU A 115 -18.57 -13.42 -9.21
CA GLU A 115 -18.13 -13.65 -10.58
C GLU A 115 -16.59 -13.62 -10.75
N LYS A 116 -15.89 -12.99 -9.81
CA LYS A 116 -14.42 -12.99 -9.74
C LYS A 116 -13.86 -13.94 -8.68
N GLY A 117 -14.73 -14.60 -7.90
CA GLY A 117 -14.31 -15.43 -6.77
C GLY A 117 -13.64 -14.64 -5.65
N VAL A 118 -13.96 -13.35 -5.50
CA VAL A 118 -13.33 -12.44 -4.52
C VAL A 118 -14.23 -12.25 -3.32
N ALA A 119 -13.66 -12.33 -2.12
CA ALA A 119 -14.31 -11.96 -0.88
C ALA A 119 -13.32 -11.19 0.02
N ILE A 120 -13.81 -10.11 0.65
CA ILE A 120 -13.12 -9.40 1.73
C ILE A 120 -14.04 -9.46 2.94
N ILE A 121 -13.51 -9.93 4.05
CA ILE A 121 -14.27 -10.09 5.29
C ILE A 121 -13.51 -9.38 6.41
N LEU A 122 -14.20 -8.47 7.10
CA LEU A 122 -13.68 -7.82 8.29
C LEU A 122 -14.40 -8.36 9.51
N TYR A 123 -13.65 -8.63 10.56
CA TYR A 123 -14.17 -9.03 11.86
C TYR A 123 -13.75 -7.99 12.91
N PRO A 124 -14.58 -7.76 13.94
CA PRO A 124 -14.12 -7.07 15.15
C PRO A 124 -12.96 -7.85 15.77
N ASP A 125 -11.89 -7.14 16.10
CA ASP A 125 -10.75 -7.68 16.83
C ASP A 125 -10.11 -6.52 17.63
N ASP A 126 -9.35 -6.89 18.67
CA ASP A 126 -8.61 -5.92 19.48
C ASP A 126 -7.30 -5.49 18.79
N GLU A 127 -6.86 -6.27 17.79
CA GLU A 127 -5.62 -6.06 17.06
C GLU A 127 -5.84 -6.14 15.55
N PHE A 128 -4.93 -5.51 14.79
CA PHE A 128 -4.96 -5.63 13.34
C PHE A 128 -4.23 -6.89 12.88
N SER A 129 -4.95 -7.78 12.22
CA SER A 129 -4.36 -8.95 11.56
C SER A 129 -4.91 -9.13 10.14
N VAL A 130 -4.17 -9.82 9.30
CA VAL A 130 -4.58 -10.12 7.93
C VAL A 130 -4.39 -11.60 7.64
N SER A 131 -5.41 -12.24 7.09
CA SER A 131 -5.34 -13.58 6.51
C SER A 131 -5.69 -13.49 5.04
N LEU A 132 -4.77 -13.92 4.18
CA LEU A 132 -4.92 -13.88 2.74
C LEU A 132 -4.90 -15.29 2.17
N HIS A 133 -5.89 -15.61 1.34
CA HIS A 133 -5.93 -16.83 0.53
C HIS A 133 -6.07 -16.42 -0.94
N VAL A 134 -5.14 -16.88 -1.78
CA VAL A 134 -5.15 -16.60 -3.22
C VAL A 134 -5.14 -17.89 -4.00
N ASP A 135 -6.13 -18.07 -4.86
CA ASP A 135 -6.12 -19.08 -5.91
C ASP A 135 -5.64 -18.43 -7.22
N TYR A 136 -4.45 -18.78 -7.65
CA TYR A 136 -3.85 -18.25 -8.87
C TYR A 136 -4.38 -18.92 -10.14
N ASN A 137 -5.29 -19.89 -10.03
CA ASN A 137 -5.76 -20.71 -11.15
C ASN A 137 -4.59 -21.23 -12.02
N SER A 138 -3.49 -21.56 -11.39
CA SER A 138 -2.24 -21.99 -12.01
C SER A 138 -1.79 -23.32 -11.44
N LYS A 139 -1.47 -24.29 -12.32
CA LYS A 139 -0.94 -25.60 -11.90
C LYS A 139 0.45 -25.51 -11.26
N VAL A 140 1.18 -24.42 -11.52
CA VAL A 140 2.54 -24.22 -11.00
C VAL A 140 2.50 -23.54 -9.63
N ILE A 141 1.72 -22.45 -9.49
CA ILE A 141 1.65 -21.66 -8.26
C ILE A 141 0.57 -22.21 -7.31
N GLY A 142 -0.55 -22.72 -7.87
CA GLY A 142 -1.67 -23.27 -7.09
C GLY A 142 -2.33 -22.24 -6.18
N ASN A 143 -2.79 -22.72 -5.04
CA ASN A 143 -3.37 -21.89 -3.98
C ASN A 143 -2.29 -21.54 -2.97
N GLN A 144 -2.30 -20.28 -2.52
CA GLN A 144 -1.37 -19.78 -1.51
C GLN A 144 -2.13 -19.12 -0.37
N TYR A 145 -1.57 -19.27 0.82
CA TYR A 145 -2.10 -18.70 2.05
C TYR A 145 -1.00 -17.96 2.78
N ALA A 146 -1.31 -16.77 3.29
CA ALA A 146 -0.40 -15.99 4.12
C ALA A 146 -1.15 -15.31 5.26
N THR A 147 -0.48 -15.12 6.38
CA THR A 147 -0.96 -14.32 7.51
C THR A 147 0.04 -13.23 7.85
N PHE A 148 -0.48 -12.14 8.35
CA PHE A 148 0.28 -11.10 9.02
C PHE A 148 -0.42 -10.76 10.33
N ASP A 149 0.31 -10.86 11.42
CA ASP A 149 -0.14 -10.57 12.77
C ASP A 149 0.71 -9.44 13.38
N PRO A 150 0.23 -8.73 14.43
CA PRO A 150 0.96 -7.60 15.02
C PRO A 150 2.36 -7.96 15.55
N GLU A 151 2.56 -9.22 15.95
CA GLU A 151 3.84 -9.73 16.45
C GLU A 151 4.84 -10.05 15.34
N ASP A 152 4.40 -10.05 14.07
CA ASP A 152 5.25 -10.35 12.94
C ASP A 152 6.25 -9.22 12.67
N ASP A 153 7.49 -9.57 12.41
CA ASP A 153 8.47 -8.64 11.86
C ASP A 153 8.16 -8.37 10.38
N TYR A 154 7.50 -7.25 10.12
CA TYR A 154 7.16 -6.84 8.76
C TYR A 154 8.37 -6.77 7.84
N ALA A 155 9.47 -6.20 8.31
CA ALA A 155 10.67 -6.01 7.50
C ALA A 155 11.31 -7.34 7.09
N ALA A 156 11.17 -8.38 7.91
CA ALA A 156 11.68 -9.72 7.62
C ALA A 156 10.66 -10.60 6.89
N LYS A 157 9.37 -10.51 7.23
CA LYS A 157 8.33 -11.45 6.75
C LYS A 157 7.62 -10.97 5.50
N ILE A 158 7.19 -9.71 5.45
CA ILE A 158 6.31 -9.18 4.39
C ILE A 158 7.06 -8.27 3.40
N ALA A 159 7.84 -7.31 3.90
CA ALA A 159 8.51 -6.36 3.05
C ALA A 159 9.37 -6.99 1.92
N PRO A 160 10.04 -8.16 2.10
CA PRO A 160 10.79 -8.82 1.05
C PRO A 160 9.95 -9.58 0.02
N CYS A 161 8.63 -9.72 0.24
CA CYS A 161 7.75 -10.41 -0.71
C CYS A 161 7.64 -9.60 -1.99
N ARG A 162 8.03 -10.24 -3.11
CA ARG A 162 8.04 -9.58 -4.42
C ARG A 162 6.74 -9.82 -5.17
N THR A 163 6.31 -8.76 -5.86
CA THR A 163 5.29 -8.91 -6.90
C THR A 163 5.81 -9.74 -8.06
N PHE A 164 4.91 -10.28 -8.87
CA PHE A 164 5.24 -11.03 -10.08
C PHE A 164 4.18 -10.77 -11.15
N VAL A 165 4.50 -11.19 -12.37
CA VAL A 165 3.58 -11.14 -13.50
C VAL A 165 3.69 -12.47 -14.26
N PHE A 166 2.58 -12.98 -14.77
CA PHE A 166 2.61 -14.14 -15.63
C PHE A 166 3.14 -13.77 -17.01
N LEU A 167 3.86 -14.72 -17.64
CA LEU A 167 4.44 -14.47 -18.96
C LEU A 167 3.36 -14.10 -20.00
N HIS A 168 2.19 -14.73 -19.93
CA HIS A 168 1.07 -14.44 -20.84
C HIS A 168 0.43 -13.03 -20.62
N ASP A 169 0.71 -12.38 -19.49
CA ASP A 169 0.29 -11.00 -19.25
C ASP A 169 1.23 -9.97 -19.88
N LEU A 170 2.43 -10.41 -20.31
CA LEU A 170 3.44 -9.56 -20.96
C LEU A 170 3.33 -9.59 -22.49
N GLU A 171 2.62 -10.56 -23.04
CA GLU A 171 2.40 -10.66 -24.48
C GLU A 171 1.21 -9.75 -24.88
N PRO A 172 1.36 -8.92 -25.92
CA PRO A 172 0.32 -8.01 -26.39
C PRO A 172 -0.87 -8.73 -27.05
#